data_4abb97edf5968af4fdadf56c18526b76
#
_entry.id   4abb97edf5968af4fdadf56c18526b76
#
_cell.length_a   1.000
_cell.length_b   1.000
_cell.length_c   1.000
_cell.angle_alpha   90.00
_cell.angle_beta   90.00
_cell.angle_gamma   90.00
#
_symmetry.space_group_name_H-M   'P 1'
#
loop_
_entity.id
_entity.type
_entity.pdbx_description
1 polymer ?
#
loop_
_entity_poly.entity_id
_entity_poly.type
_entity_poly.pdbx_seq_one_letter_code
_entity_poly.pdbx_strand_id
1 'polypeptide(L)'
;MHEDDDGVVHIPIDGVLDLHMFSPKDAASVVQEYLQACLEEGIFEVRIVHGKGKGVLRRTVHALLDRHPLVLAYGLDTGPSGWGTTLVELKRGSDA
;
A
#
# COMPACT_ATOMS: atom_id res chain seq x y z
N MET A 1 21.97 -16.87 9.03
CA MET A 1 21.51 -16.93 8.55
C MET A 1 21.05 -16.67 8.00
N HIS A 2 20.94 -16.35 7.78
CA HIS A 2 20.39 -16.14 7.31
C HIS A 2 19.97 -16.24 6.36
N GLU A 3 20.22 -16.54 6.07
CA GLU A 3 19.68 -17.05 5.19
C GLU A 3 18.46 -16.56 4.71
N ASP A 4 17.70 -16.34 5.32
CA ASP A 4 16.48 -15.79 4.99
C ASP A 4 16.62 -14.53 4.20
N ASP A 5 17.77 -14.08 4.00
CA ASP A 5 17.94 -12.86 3.25
C ASP A 5 18.07 -13.04 1.79
N ASP A 6 18.01 -14.24 1.32
CA ASP A 6 18.25 -14.51 -0.06
C ASP A 6 17.19 -13.97 -0.94
N GLY A 7 17.32 -12.76 -1.42
CA GLY A 7 16.38 -12.17 -2.32
C GLY A 7 15.05 -11.79 -1.67
N VAL A 8 14.97 -11.90 -0.38
CA VAL A 8 13.74 -11.55 0.32
C VAL A 8 13.78 -10.06 0.69
N VAL A 9 12.73 -9.36 0.33
CA VAL A 9 12.62 -7.95 0.69
C VAL A 9 11.81 -7.86 1.98
N HIS A 10 12.41 -7.29 2.99
CA HIS A 10 11.74 -7.10 4.26
C HIS A 10 11.15 -5.70 4.31
N ILE A 11 9.84 -5.63 4.35
CA ILE A 11 9.12 -4.36 4.38
C ILE A 11 8.65 -4.13 5.80
N PRO A 12 9.07 -3.05 6.44
CA PRO A 12 8.52 -2.72 7.76
C PRO A 12 7.01 -2.47 7.63
N ILE A 13 6.24 -3.00 8.55
CA ILE A 13 4.81 -2.79 8.53
C ILE A 13 4.50 -1.65 9.47
N ASP A 14 4.66 -0.44 8.95
CA ASP A 14 4.48 0.77 9.74
C ASP A 14 3.43 1.70 9.14
N GLY A 15 2.73 1.25 8.11
CA GLY A 15 1.70 2.07 7.49
C GLY A 15 2.17 2.86 6.29
N VAL A 16 3.43 2.70 5.88
CA VAL A 16 3.95 3.40 4.71
C VAL A 16 4.55 2.38 3.76
N LEU A 17 4.02 2.33 2.55
CA LEU A 17 4.51 1.42 1.52
C LEU A 17 5.04 2.23 0.35
N ASP A 18 6.31 2.04 0.03
CA ASP A 18 6.94 2.73 -1.09
C ASP A 18 7.06 1.77 -2.26
N LEU A 19 6.28 2.01 -3.31
CA LEU A 19 6.25 1.14 -4.47
C LEU A 19 7.42 1.33 -5.41
N HIS A 20 8.26 2.34 -5.18
CA HIS A 20 9.48 2.52 -5.99
C HIS A 20 10.35 1.29 -5.98
N MET A 21 10.29 0.52 -4.91
CA MET A 21 11.19 -0.60 -4.72
C MET A 21 10.74 -1.85 -5.45
N PHE A 22 9.61 -1.77 -6.15
CA PHE A 22 9.03 -2.95 -6.77
C PHE A 22 8.79 -2.71 -8.24
N SER A 23 8.78 -3.80 -9.00
CA SER A 23 8.42 -3.75 -10.41
C SER A 23 6.97 -3.36 -10.55
N PRO A 24 6.60 -2.56 -11.55
CA PRO A 24 5.19 -2.20 -11.72
C PRO A 24 4.26 -3.40 -11.84
N LYS A 25 4.75 -4.49 -12.42
CA LYS A 25 3.90 -5.68 -12.58
C LYS A 25 3.60 -6.35 -11.26
N ASP A 26 4.38 -6.07 -10.21
CA ASP A 26 4.17 -6.66 -8.90
C ASP A 26 3.37 -5.77 -7.99
N ALA A 27 3.08 -4.55 -8.43
CA ALA A 27 2.50 -3.54 -7.54
C ALA A 27 1.18 -4.00 -6.90
N ALA A 28 0.31 -4.62 -7.70
CA ALA A 28 -1.00 -5.04 -7.16
C ALA A 28 -0.84 -6.07 -6.06
N SER A 29 0.01 -7.08 -6.28
CA SER A 29 0.24 -8.10 -5.27
C SER A 29 0.87 -7.52 -4.02
N VAL A 30 1.84 -6.64 -4.20
CA VAL A 30 2.53 -6.02 -3.08
C VAL A 30 1.55 -5.23 -2.23
N VAL A 31 0.69 -4.42 -2.88
CA VAL A 31 -0.28 -3.62 -2.15
C VAL A 31 -1.24 -4.52 -1.38
N GLN A 32 -1.77 -5.56 -2.02
CA GLN A 32 -2.70 -6.46 -1.35
C GLN A 32 -2.08 -7.09 -0.12
N GLU A 33 -0.86 -7.58 -0.25
CA GLU A 33 -0.19 -8.22 0.87
C GLU A 33 0.14 -7.25 1.97
N TYR A 34 0.53 -6.03 1.58
CA TYR A 34 0.85 -5.02 2.58
C TYR A 34 -0.39 -4.61 3.38
N LEU A 35 -1.51 -4.41 2.69
CA LEU A 35 -2.75 -4.04 3.38
C LEU A 35 -3.17 -5.12 4.36
N GLN A 36 -3.05 -6.38 3.96
CA GLN A 36 -3.37 -7.48 4.85
C GLN A 36 -2.46 -7.48 6.07
N ALA A 37 -1.17 -7.25 5.87
CA ALA A 37 -0.23 -7.19 6.97
C ALA A 37 -0.55 -6.04 7.91
N CYS A 38 -0.93 -4.89 7.37
CA CYS A 38 -1.32 -3.75 8.20
C CYS A 38 -2.52 -4.09 9.07
N LEU A 39 -3.51 -4.75 8.51
CA LEU A 39 -4.68 -5.16 9.28
C LEU A 39 -4.29 -6.09 10.42
N GLU A 40 -3.38 -7.00 10.15
CA GLU A 40 -2.93 -7.94 11.18
C GLU A 40 -2.18 -7.23 12.29
N GLU A 41 -1.55 -6.11 11.97
CA GLU A 41 -0.82 -5.33 12.97
C GLU A 41 -1.67 -4.25 13.62
N GLY A 42 -2.93 -4.15 13.24
CA GLY A 42 -3.81 -3.14 13.81
C GLY A 42 -3.58 -1.75 13.23
N ILE A 43 -3.05 -1.67 12.03
CA ILE A 43 -2.79 -0.40 11.36
C ILE A 43 -3.90 -0.17 10.34
N PHE A 44 -4.65 0.91 10.51
CA PHE A 44 -5.83 1.17 9.68
C PHE A 44 -5.67 2.39 8.78
N GLU A 45 -4.56 3.10 8.89
CA GLU A 45 -4.25 4.20 8.00
C GLU A 45 -2.95 3.90 7.29
N VAL A 46 -2.98 3.88 5.97
CA VAL A 46 -1.83 3.45 5.18
C VAL A 46 -1.52 4.52 4.14
N ARG A 47 -0.24 4.74 3.90
CA ARG A 47 0.23 5.64 2.86
C ARG A 47 0.95 4.80 1.81
N ILE A 48 0.50 4.91 0.57
CA ILE A 48 1.13 4.18 -0.53
C ILE A 48 1.81 5.19 -1.44
N VAL A 49 3.13 5.15 -1.48
CA VAL A 49 3.92 6.06 -2.29
C VAL A 49 4.11 5.43 -3.66
N HIS A 50 3.44 5.97 -4.66
CA HIS A 50 3.54 5.45 -6.03
C HIS A 50 4.27 6.40 -6.97
N GLY A 51 4.58 7.60 -6.50
CA GLY A 51 5.28 8.57 -7.31
C GLY A 51 4.33 9.34 -8.19
N LYS A 52 4.87 10.41 -8.77
CA LYS A 52 4.07 11.31 -9.59
C LYS A 52 4.12 10.98 -11.08
N GLY A 53 4.97 10.08 -11.50
CA GLY A 53 5.25 9.80 -12.88
C GLY A 53 4.05 9.84 -13.82
N LYS A 54 3.94 8.85 -14.68
CA LYS A 54 2.87 8.84 -15.69
C LYS A 54 1.53 8.38 -15.17
N GLY A 55 1.45 8.10 -13.88
CA GLY A 55 0.20 7.72 -13.27
C GLY A 55 -0.16 6.25 -13.43
N VAL A 56 0.74 5.44 -13.99
CA VAL A 56 0.44 4.02 -14.16
C VAL A 56 0.28 3.33 -12.83
N LEU A 57 1.23 3.52 -11.92
CA LEU A 57 1.14 2.91 -10.60
C LEU A 57 -0.05 3.44 -9.82
N ARG A 58 -0.28 4.75 -9.92
CA ARG A 58 -1.42 5.34 -9.24
C ARG A 58 -2.73 4.70 -9.69
N ARG A 59 -2.90 4.55 -11.01
CA ARG A 59 -4.13 3.95 -11.53
C ARG A 59 -4.26 2.50 -11.09
N THR A 60 -3.15 1.76 -11.10
CA THR A 60 -3.17 0.38 -10.65
C THR A 60 -3.61 0.29 -9.19
N VAL A 61 -3.02 1.13 -8.35
CA VAL A 61 -3.34 1.15 -6.93
C VAL A 61 -4.80 1.51 -6.72
N HIS A 62 -5.26 2.58 -7.38
CA HIS A 62 -6.65 3.03 -7.18
C HIS A 62 -7.65 1.99 -7.67
N ALA A 63 -7.37 1.32 -8.77
CA ALA A 63 -8.26 0.28 -9.26
C ALA A 63 -8.36 -0.87 -8.27
N LEU A 64 -7.24 -1.22 -7.66
CA LEU A 64 -7.23 -2.27 -6.66
C LEU A 64 -8.01 -1.84 -5.42
N LEU A 65 -7.79 -0.62 -4.96
CA LEU A 65 -8.45 -0.13 -3.76
C LEU A 65 -9.96 -0.03 -3.95
N ASP A 66 -10.40 0.32 -5.16
CA ASP A 66 -11.84 0.37 -5.47
C ASP A 66 -12.53 -0.97 -5.24
N ARG A 67 -11.81 -2.05 -5.43
CA ARG A 67 -12.39 -3.38 -5.32
C ARG A 67 -12.10 -4.07 -4.01
N HIS A 68 -11.23 -3.49 -3.22
CA HIS A 68 -10.77 -4.17 -2.02
C HIS A 68 -11.83 -4.06 -0.92
N PRO A 69 -12.35 -5.18 -0.43
CA PRO A 69 -13.46 -5.14 0.51
C PRO A 69 -13.10 -4.53 1.86
N LEU A 70 -11.83 -4.46 2.18
CA LEU A 70 -11.39 -3.94 3.47
C LEU A 70 -10.98 -2.49 3.42
N VAL A 71 -11.06 -1.86 2.26
CA VAL A 71 -10.75 -0.44 2.12
C VAL A 71 -12.01 0.37 2.38
N LEU A 72 -11.96 1.21 3.39
CA LEU A 72 -13.07 2.07 3.74
C LEU A 72 -13.12 3.30 2.84
N ALA A 73 -11.95 3.89 2.60
CA ALA A 73 -11.84 5.09 1.78
C ALA A 73 -10.40 5.26 1.34
N TYR A 74 -10.18 5.99 0.26
CA TYR A 74 -8.83 6.35 -0.15
C TYR A 74 -8.87 7.62 -0.97
N GLY A 75 -7.72 8.27 -1.11
CA GLY A 75 -7.60 9.47 -1.93
C GLY A 75 -6.16 9.88 -2.03
N LEU A 76 -5.89 10.76 -2.99
CA LEU A 76 -4.54 11.30 -3.14
C LEU A 76 -4.22 12.22 -1.97
N ASP A 77 -2.95 12.21 -1.58
CA ASP A 77 -2.47 13.13 -0.58
C ASP A 77 -2.29 14.49 -1.24
N THR A 78 -3.10 15.44 -0.85
CA THR A 78 -3.05 16.78 -1.44
C THR A 78 -2.20 17.74 -0.62
N GLY A 79 -1.49 17.21 0.37
CA GLY A 79 -0.62 18.03 1.19
C GLY A 79 0.70 18.34 0.52
N PRO A 80 1.67 18.84 1.28
CA PRO A 80 2.96 19.24 0.72
C PRO A 80 3.71 18.10 0.04
N SER A 81 3.45 16.87 0.43
CA SER A 81 4.09 15.73 -0.22
C SER A 81 3.67 15.55 -1.66
N GLY A 82 2.57 16.17 -2.02
CA GLY A 82 2.10 16.14 -3.39
C GLY A 82 1.40 14.86 -3.75
N TRP A 83 1.20 14.66 -5.03
CA TRP A 83 0.30 13.64 -5.55
C TRP A 83 0.94 12.29 -5.75
N GLY A 84 2.15 12.14 -5.25
CA GLY A 84 2.86 10.85 -5.37
C GLY A 84 2.44 9.83 -4.35
N THR A 85 1.46 10.13 -3.51
CA THR A 85 1.05 9.25 -2.41
C THR A 85 -0.47 9.15 -2.36
N THR A 86 -0.96 7.95 -2.10
CA THR A 86 -2.37 7.71 -1.85
C THR A 86 -2.55 7.35 -0.38
N LEU A 87 -3.50 8.01 0.26
CA LEU A 87 -3.86 7.73 1.64
C LEU A 87 -5.00 6.72 1.62
N VAL A 88 -4.89 5.69 2.45
CA VAL A 88 -5.88 4.61 2.50
C VAL A 88 -6.36 4.45 3.92
N GLU A 89 -7.66 4.34 4.06
CA GLU A 89 -8.27 4.04 5.34
C GLU A 89 -8.87 2.65 5.27
N LEU A 90 -8.50 1.79 6.19
CA LEU A 90 -8.97 0.40 6.21
C LEU A 90 -10.08 0.25 7.23
N LYS A 91 -10.99 -0.68 6.97
CA LYS A 91 -12.04 -1.01 7.90
C LYS A 91 -11.45 -1.69 9.11
N ARG A 92 -11.93 -1.32 10.27
CA ARG A 92 -11.49 -1.99 11.47
C ARG A 92 -12.24 -3.30 11.57
N GLY A 93 -11.61 -4.30 11.68
CA GLY A 93 -12.09 -5.60 11.74
C GLY A 93 -13.51 -5.83 12.09
N SER A 94 -14.03 -6.64 12.31
CA SER A 94 -15.12 -6.78 12.48
C SER A 94 -15.75 -6.94 13.53
N ASP A 95 -15.60 -6.81 13.83
CA ASP A 95 -16.09 -6.93 14.52
C ASP A 95 -16.90 -7.22 14.78
N ALA A 96 -16.91 -7.15 14.56
CA ALA A 96 -17.70 -7.42 14.80
C ALA A 96 -18.27 -7.70 15.17
#